data_80b272a32c8f2ffd2bb05d8577d30566
#
_entry.id   80b272a32c8f2ffd2bb05d8577d30566
#
_cell.length_a   1.000
_cell.length_b   1.000
_cell.length_c   1.000
_cell.angle_alpha   90.00
_cell.angle_beta   90.00
_cell.angle_gamma   90.00
#
_symmetry.space_group_name_H-M   'P 1'
#
loop_
_entity.id
_entity.type
_entity.pdbx_description
1 polymer ?
#
loop_
_entity_poly.entity_id
_entity_poly.type
_entity_poly.pdbx_seq_one_letter_code
_entity_poly.pdbx_strand_id
1 'polypeptide(L)'
;GKTTFLRGLQQRCSKRMIVVAPTGVAAINAGGVTIHSFFQMPFGPIVPSANGIERMDSHGETLTRRFSRTKINIIRGLDLLVIDEISMVRADLLDGIDAVLRRYRERDRPFGGVQLLMIGDLQQLPPVIKDEDWALLREYYQTGFFFGSLALQQTQFVSIELKHIYRQSDARFIDLLNRVRENCMDASTCQELNRRYRPDFTPDDNQGYITLTTHNAQAQQTNDAKLKALKTRCWEFAANVEGDFPEYMFPTESNLKLKVGAQVMFVKNDISQAKRYFNGKIGTLIEFEDDAIVVHCPEDPYPILVERDTWENTKYTINESTKEIQADVAGVFTQYPLKLAWAITIHKSQGLTFERAIIDARAAFAHGQVYVALSRCKTLEGLVLSTPIQTKAVKTDAEILSFTSDIERNQPSSHQLAQDRYVYQQQLLFDLFSFRSFPGLLSHTIKRVRESGSTLPEKLLDRLLEADREVR
;
A
#
# COMPACT_ATOMS: atom_id res chain seq x y z
N GLY A 1 -7.72 -12.45 -1.39
CA GLY A 1 -7.30 -12.84 -0.05
C GLY A 1 -6.86 -11.67 0.82
N LYS A 2 -5.74 -10.99 0.50
CA LYS A 2 -5.12 -9.94 1.34
C LYS A 2 -6.09 -8.81 1.73
N THR A 3 -6.73 -8.17 0.77
CA THR A 3 -7.65 -7.05 1.02
C THR A 3 -8.89 -7.47 1.82
N THR A 4 -9.42 -8.68 1.57
CA THR A 4 -10.55 -9.22 2.32
C THR A 4 -10.17 -9.51 3.77
N PHE A 5 -8.97 -10.05 3.98
CA PHE A 5 -8.41 -10.27 5.32
C PHE A 5 -8.26 -8.94 6.07
N LEU A 6 -7.68 -7.92 5.44
CA LEU A 6 -7.49 -6.60 6.05
C LEU A 6 -8.82 -5.96 6.46
N ARG A 7 -9.82 -5.98 5.58
CA ARG A 7 -11.16 -5.47 5.90
C ARG A 7 -11.81 -6.22 7.07
N GLY A 8 -11.68 -7.55 7.08
CA GLY A 8 -12.16 -8.36 8.20
C GLY A 8 -11.44 -8.06 9.51
N LEU A 9 -10.14 -7.74 9.45
CA LEU A 9 -9.37 -7.32 10.62
C LEU A 9 -9.83 -5.96 11.13
N GLN A 10 -9.99 -4.97 10.25
CA GLN A 10 -10.49 -3.63 10.60
C GLN A 10 -11.84 -3.67 11.33
N GLN A 11 -12.73 -4.60 10.96
CA GLN A 11 -14.05 -4.73 11.57
C GLN A 11 -14.05 -5.45 12.94
N ARG A 12 -13.05 -6.30 13.21
CA ARG A 12 -13.05 -7.20 14.37
C ARG A 12 -11.96 -6.88 15.40
N CYS A 13 -10.95 -6.14 15.01
CA CYS A 13 -9.82 -5.83 15.88
C CYS A 13 -10.17 -4.70 16.83
N SER A 14 -10.03 -4.94 18.13
CA SER A 14 -10.23 -3.93 19.18
C SER A 14 -9.00 -3.06 19.46
N LYS A 15 -7.86 -3.34 18.79
CA LYS A 15 -6.64 -2.55 18.95
C LYS A 15 -6.75 -1.21 18.24
N ARG A 16 -6.13 -0.19 18.81
CA ARG A 16 -5.95 1.10 18.15
C ARG A 16 -5.02 0.91 16.96
N MET A 17 -5.61 0.86 15.78
CA MET A 17 -4.94 0.42 14.56
C MET A 17 -4.85 1.55 13.56
N ILE A 18 -3.72 1.62 12.86
CA ILE A 18 -3.51 2.49 11.69
C ILE A 18 -3.08 1.64 10.52
N VAL A 19 -3.66 1.93 9.36
CA VAL A 19 -3.30 1.28 8.09
C VAL A 19 -2.54 2.29 7.23
N VAL A 20 -1.39 1.88 6.75
CA VAL A 20 -0.57 2.68 5.83
C VAL A 20 -0.20 1.88 4.59
N ALA A 21 0.08 2.57 3.49
CA ALA A 21 0.56 1.96 2.25
C ALA A 21 1.58 2.86 1.54
N PRO A 22 2.43 2.32 0.66
CA PRO A 22 3.47 3.11 -0.03
C PRO A 22 2.91 4.09 -1.06
N THR A 23 1.75 3.81 -1.65
CA THR A 23 1.15 4.66 -2.70
C THR A 23 -0.25 5.14 -2.32
N GLY A 24 -0.70 6.28 -2.90
CA GLY A 24 -2.03 6.83 -2.65
C GLY A 24 -3.15 5.85 -3.02
N VAL A 25 -3.05 5.21 -4.17
CA VAL A 25 -4.06 4.23 -4.63
C VAL A 25 -4.13 3.03 -3.68
N ALA A 26 -2.98 2.50 -3.25
CA ALA A 26 -2.96 1.39 -2.29
C ALA A 26 -3.54 1.81 -0.94
N ALA A 27 -3.23 3.03 -0.47
CA ALA A 27 -3.76 3.59 0.77
C ALA A 27 -5.30 3.70 0.75
N ILE A 28 -5.86 4.27 -0.32
CA ILE A 28 -7.32 4.37 -0.51
C ILE A 28 -7.96 2.98 -0.53
N ASN A 29 -7.39 2.03 -1.28
CA ASN A 29 -7.91 0.66 -1.37
C ASN A 29 -7.87 -0.09 -0.03
N ALA A 30 -6.86 0.20 0.79
CA ALA A 30 -6.69 -0.38 2.12
C ALA A 30 -7.54 0.34 3.20
N GLY A 31 -8.19 1.46 2.88
CA GLY A 31 -8.89 2.29 3.85
C GLY A 31 -7.92 2.95 4.86
N GLY A 32 -6.78 3.40 4.38
CA GLY A 32 -5.72 3.99 5.17
C GLY A 32 -5.11 5.24 4.54
N VAL A 33 -3.89 5.57 4.94
CA VAL A 33 -3.14 6.74 4.47
C VAL A 33 -1.77 6.33 3.92
N THR A 34 -1.09 7.22 3.19
CA THR A 34 0.27 6.90 2.73
C THR A 34 1.28 6.96 3.86
N ILE A 35 2.33 6.11 3.80
CA ILE A 35 3.46 6.12 4.75
C ILE A 35 4.05 7.52 4.84
N HIS A 36 4.32 8.16 3.69
CA HIS A 36 4.92 9.51 3.64
C HIS A 36 4.04 10.56 4.32
N SER A 37 2.72 10.52 4.13
CA SER A 37 1.79 11.45 4.79
C SER A 37 1.69 11.18 6.30
N PHE A 38 1.54 9.92 6.70
CA PHE A 38 1.36 9.59 8.11
C PHE A 38 2.61 9.89 8.93
N PHE A 39 3.77 9.43 8.49
CA PHE A 39 5.03 9.61 9.21
C PHE A 39 5.79 10.89 8.82
N GLN A 40 5.21 11.71 7.91
CA GLN A 40 5.84 12.92 7.35
C GLN A 40 7.26 12.64 6.84
N MET A 41 7.39 11.52 6.12
CA MET A 41 8.67 11.10 5.53
C MET A 41 9.04 11.96 4.34
N PRO A 42 10.32 12.28 4.14
CA PRO A 42 10.79 12.91 2.92
C PRO A 42 10.71 11.92 1.76
N PHE A 43 10.71 12.45 0.54
CA PHE A 43 11.03 11.66 -0.65
C PHE A 43 12.55 11.57 -0.77
N GLY A 44 13.06 10.39 -1.12
CA GLY A 44 14.48 10.14 -1.25
C GLY A 44 15.03 9.14 -0.22
N PRO A 45 16.34 8.91 -0.21
CA PRO A 45 16.97 7.97 0.70
C PRO A 45 16.99 8.48 2.16
N ILE A 46 16.83 7.55 3.09
CA ILE A 46 16.88 7.80 4.52
C ILE A 46 18.12 7.08 5.06
N VAL A 47 19.12 7.83 5.49
CA VAL A 47 20.41 7.28 5.91
C VAL A 47 20.49 7.21 7.45
N PRO A 48 20.93 6.08 8.03
CA PRO A 48 21.22 5.99 9.46
C PRO A 48 22.35 6.95 9.88
N SER A 49 22.19 7.67 10.99
CA SER A 49 23.22 8.51 11.56
C SER A 49 23.51 8.15 13.02
N ALA A 50 24.63 8.65 13.56
CA ALA A 50 25.01 8.41 14.95
C ALA A 50 23.99 8.94 15.98
N ASN A 51 23.17 9.92 15.61
CA ASN A 51 22.11 10.51 16.44
C ASN A 51 20.71 9.95 16.16
N GLY A 52 20.62 8.84 15.45
CA GLY A 52 19.39 8.26 14.93
C GLY A 52 19.31 8.43 13.40
N ILE A 53 18.14 8.23 12.80
CA ILE A 53 17.97 8.40 11.37
C ILE A 53 17.90 9.89 11.05
N GLU A 54 18.91 10.40 10.37
CA GLU A 54 18.91 11.77 9.85
C GLU A 54 18.18 11.80 8.50
N ARG A 55 17.31 12.78 8.38
CA ARG A 55 16.59 13.07 7.14
C ARG A 55 17.40 14.09 6.38
N MET A 56 18.01 13.70 5.29
CA MET A 56 18.64 14.63 4.36
C MET A 56 17.66 15.02 3.29
N ASP A 57 17.48 16.31 3.04
CA ASP A 57 16.87 16.78 1.79
C ASP A 57 17.89 16.71 0.65
N SER A 58 17.45 17.05 -0.56
CA SER A 58 18.32 17.13 -1.76
C SER A 58 19.48 18.14 -1.62
N HIS A 59 19.52 18.92 -0.55
CA HIS A 59 20.53 19.93 -0.23
C HIS A 59 21.35 19.59 1.02
N GLY A 60 21.15 18.41 1.62
CA GLY A 60 21.90 17.95 2.81
C GLY A 60 21.45 18.56 4.13
N GLU A 61 20.29 19.23 4.17
CA GLU A 61 19.75 19.79 5.40
C GLU A 61 18.90 18.78 6.17
N THR A 62 19.09 18.75 7.50
CA THR A 62 18.33 17.84 8.39
C THR A 62 16.90 18.36 8.58
N LEU A 63 15.92 17.71 7.93
CA LEU A 63 14.50 18.07 8.03
C LEU A 63 13.87 17.55 9.33
N THR A 64 13.95 18.34 10.41
CA THR A 64 13.21 18.09 11.66
C THR A 64 11.80 18.68 11.60
N ARG A 65 10.88 18.06 10.89
CA ARG A 65 9.46 18.45 11.01
C ARG A 65 8.92 18.07 12.40
N ARG A 66 8.40 19.06 13.12
CA ARG A 66 7.74 18.82 14.41
C ARG A 66 6.32 18.33 14.17
N PHE A 67 5.99 17.17 14.71
CA PHE A 67 4.62 16.69 14.70
C PHE A 67 3.72 17.53 15.58
N SER A 68 2.45 17.68 15.19
CA SER A 68 1.42 18.28 16.03
C SER A 68 1.21 17.43 17.31
N ARG A 69 0.69 18.06 18.36
CA ARG A 69 0.37 17.33 19.61
C ARG A 69 -0.59 16.16 19.36
N THR A 70 -1.60 16.38 18.52
CA THR A 70 -2.55 15.34 18.12
C THR A 70 -1.84 14.14 17.48
N LYS A 71 -0.92 14.39 16.54
CA LYS A 71 -0.16 13.35 15.87
C LYS A 71 0.71 12.56 16.84
N ILE A 72 1.39 13.24 17.75
CA ILE A 72 2.19 12.61 18.81
C ILE A 72 1.31 11.70 19.69
N ASN A 73 0.12 12.17 20.06
CA ASN A 73 -0.80 11.39 20.88
C ASN A 73 -1.31 10.14 20.13
N ILE A 74 -1.58 10.26 18.82
CA ILE A 74 -1.93 9.12 17.97
C ILE A 74 -0.81 8.08 17.98
N ILE A 75 0.44 8.50 17.73
CA ILE A 75 1.59 7.60 17.72
C ILE A 75 1.78 6.93 19.10
N ARG A 76 1.62 7.68 20.18
CA ARG A 76 1.71 7.14 21.55
C ARG A 76 0.61 6.13 21.85
N GLY A 77 -0.58 6.35 21.33
CA GLY A 77 -1.72 5.47 21.52
C GLY A 77 -1.76 4.24 20.60
N LEU A 78 -0.91 4.18 19.58
CA LEU A 78 -0.96 3.15 18.56
C LEU A 78 -0.59 1.75 19.09
N ASP A 79 -1.47 0.76 18.91
CA ASP A 79 -1.22 -0.63 19.30
C ASP A 79 -0.80 -1.50 18.12
N LEU A 80 -1.35 -1.24 16.93
CA LEU A 80 -1.11 -2.03 15.72
C LEU A 80 -0.91 -1.12 14.50
N LEU A 81 0.23 -1.25 13.85
CA LEU A 81 0.51 -0.62 12.56
C LEU A 81 0.40 -1.67 11.47
N VAL A 82 -0.54 -1.48 10.55
CA VAL A 82 -0.66 -2.31 9.35
C VAL A 82 0.01 -1.60 8.18
N ILE A 83 0.92 -2.29 7.49
CA ILE A 83 1.58 -1.80 6.28
C ILE A 83 1.12 -2.69 5.13
N ASP A 84 0.25 -2.17 4.27
CA ASP A 84 -0.18 -2.87 3.06
C ASP A 84 0.80 -2.63 1.90
N GLU A 85 0.88 -3.59 0.97
CA GLU A 85 1.85 -3.62 -0.15
C GLU A 85 3.30 -3.45 0.32
N ILE A 86 3.68 -4.18 1.38
CA ILE A 86 5.03 -4.11 1.99
C ILE A 86 6.15 -4.42 0.99
N SER A 87 5.90 -5.22 -0.05
CA SER A 87 6.88 -5.53 -1.10
C SER A 87 7.42 -4.30 -1.82
N MET A 88 6.68 -3.19 -1.82
CA MET A 88 7.08 -1.92 -2.41
C MET A 88 7.75 -0.96 -1.42
N VAL A 89 7.90 -1.35 -0.16
CA VAL A 89 8.51 -0.51 0.88
C VAL A 89 10.01 -0.80 0.94
N ARG A 90 10.82 0.26 0.86
CA ARG A 90 12.28 0.17 0.99
C ARG A 90 12.70 -0.10 2.44
N ALA A 91 13.86 -0.72 2.62
CA ALA A 91 14.44 -1.00 3.93
C ALA A 91 14.64 0.28 4.76
N ASP A 92 15.22 1.32 4.15
CA ASP A 92 15.46 2.62 4.78
C ASP A 92 14.16 3.33 5.18
N LEU A 93 13.10 3.20 4.38
CA LEU A 93 11.78 3.77 4.71
C LEU A 93 11.16 3.06 5.93
N LEU A 94 11.33 1.75 6.03
CA LEU A 94 10.86 0.99 7.20
C LEU A 94 11.65 1.36 8.47
N ASP A 95 12.96 1.57 8.37
CA ASP A 95 13.76 2.09 9.46
C ASP A 95 13.40 3.54 9.82
N GLY A 96 12.99 4.34 8.83
CA GLY A 96 12.43 5.66 9.06
C GLY A 96 11.16 5.61 9.92
N ILE A 97 10.28 4.64 9.66
CA ILE A 97 9.08 4.38 10.49
C ILE A 97 9.51 4.01 11.91
N ASP A 98 10.47 3.10 12.06
CA ASP A 98 11.03 2.70 13.37
C ASP A 98 11.54 3.92 14.16
N ALA A 99 12.34 4.76 13.54
CA ALA A 99 12.90 5.96 14.19
C ALA A 99 11.82 6.92 14.71
N VAL A 100 10.75 7.13 13.92
CA VAL A 100 9.62 7.96 14.37
C VAL A 100 8.89 7.31 15.54
N LEU A 101 8.63 6.00 15.47
CA LEU A 101 7.95 5.28 16.54
C LEU A 101 8.79 5.27 17.84
N ARG A 102 10.09 4.98 17.77
CA ARG A 102 11.00 5.05 18.94
C ARG A 102 11.07 6.46 19.54
N ARG A 103 11.09 7.50 18.71
CA ARG A 103 11.17 8.88 19.18
C ARG A 103 10.00 9.28 20.09
N TYR A 104 8.81 8.79 19.83
CA TYR A 104 7.59 9.20 20.55
C TYR A 104 7.03 8.13 21.50
N ARG A 105 7.64 6.93 21.50
CA ARG A 105 7.24 5.79 22.35
C ARG A 105 8.47 5.24 23.11
N GLU A 106 8.72 3.93 23.00
CA GLU A 106 9.82 3.25 23.69
C GLU A 106 11.09 3.26 22.84
N ARG A 107 12.11 4.01 23.26
CA ARG A 107 13.35 4.20 22.47
C ARG A 107 14.15 2.92 22.27
N ASP A 108 14.14 2.04 23.28
CA ASP A 108 14.98 0.85 23.30
C ASP A 108 14.33 -0.36 22.62
N ARG A 109 13.06 -0.24 22.20
CA ARG A 109 12.35 -1.31 21.53
C ARG A 109 12.15 -1.03 20.05
N PRO A 110 12.39 -2.04 19.18
CA PRO A 110 12.08 -1.90 17.76
C PRO A 110 10.64 -1.44 17.56
N PHE A 111 10.46 -0.52 16.62
CA PHE A 111 9.18 0.11 16.30
C PHE A 111 8.48 0.74 17.51
N GLY A 112 9.24 1.17 18.52
CA GLY A 112 8.70 1.75 19.74
C GLY A 112 7.74 0.81 20.50
N GLY A 113 7.89 -0.51 20.34
CA GLY A 113 7.01 -1.53 20.92
C GLY A 113 5.63 -1.66 20.26
N VAL A 114 5.39 -1.02 19.10
CA VAL A 114 4.15 -1.18 18.31
C VAL A 114 4.18 -2.52 17.59
N GLN A 115 3.07 -3.24 17.61
CA GLN A 115 2.92 -4.45 16.79
C GLN A 115 2.82 -4.08 15.32
N LEU A 116 3.60 -4.75 14.46
CA LEU A 116 3.50 -4.60 13.00
C LEU A 116 2.72 -5.76 12.39
N LEU A 117 1.88 -5.42 11.41
CA LEU A 117 1.31 -6.37 10.46
C LEU A 117 1.68 -5.92 9.04
N MET A 118 2.56 -6.66 8.40
CA MET A 118 3.03 -6.39 7.05
C MET A 118 2.29 -7.30 6.07
N ILE A 119 1.59 -6.71 5.09
CA ILE A 119 0.81 -7.43 4.08
C ILE A 119 1.42 -7.14 2.71
N GLY A 120 1.72 -8.17 1.93
CA GLY A 120 2.30 -7.98 0.60
C GLY A 120 2.47 -9.28 -0.17
N ASP A 121 3.16 -9.18 -1.29
CA ASP A 121 3.55 -10.32 -2.14
C ASP A 121 4.91 -10.01 -2.76
N LEU A 122 5.95 -10.67 -2.28
CA LEU A 122 7.33 -10.47 -2.71
C LEU A 122 7.59 -10.83 -4.17
N GLN A 123 6.73 -11.64 -4.76
CA GLN A 123 6.80 -11.98 -6.17
C GLN A 123 6.12 -10.94 -7.08
N GLN A 124 5.51 -9.90 -6.47
CA GLN A 124 5.02 -8.74 -7.21
C GLN A 124 6.13 -7.68 -7.34
N LEU A 125 5.75 -6.41 -7.49
CA LEU A 125 6.70 -5.35 -7.77
C LEU A 125 7.62 -5.06 -6.57
N PRO A 126 8.92 -4.92 -6.82
CA PRO A 126 9.89 -4.48 -5.82
C PRO A 126 9.75 -2.98 -5.53
N PRO A 127 10.39 -2.49 -4.47
CA PRO A 127 10.52 -1.05 -4.25
C PRO A 127 11.28 -0.39 -5.39
N VAL A 128 10.86 0.83 -5.75
CA VAL A 128 11.56 1.61 -6.77
C VAL A 128 12.71 2.37 -6.09
N ILE A 129 13.94 2.03 -6.49
CA ILE A 129 15.16 2.67 -5.99
C ILE A 129 15.93 3.16 -7.21
N LYS A 130 16.27 4.45 -7.22
CA LYS A 130 17.15 5.01 -8.26
C LYS A 130 18.59 4.58 -8.01
N ASP A 131 19.39 4.47 -9.06
CA ASP A 131 20.80 4.08 -8.95
C ASP A 131 21.59 5.04 -8.02
N GLU A 132 21.26 6.33 -8.06
CA GLU A 132 21.85 7.36 -7.19
C GLU A 132 21.51 7.12 -5.72
N ASP A 133 20.23 6.80 -5.42
CA ASP A 133 19.77 6.49 -4.07
C ASP A 133 20.43 5.20 -3.56
N TRP A 134 20.51 4.17 -4.43
CA TRP A 134 21.14 2.90 -4.07
C TRP A 134 22.64 3.04 -3.80
N ALA A 135 23.33 3.90 -4.53
CA ALA A 135 24.75 4.17 -4.27
C ALA A 135 25.02 4.66 -2.84
N LEU A 136 24.07 5.39 -2.23
CA LEU A 136 24.13 5.83 -0.84
C LEU A 136 23.67 4.74 0.13
N LEU A 137 22.56 4.06 -0.19
CA LEU A 137 21.92 3.11 0.73
C LEU A 137 22.71 1.81 0.90
N ARG A 138 23.42 1.35 -0.13
CA ARG A 138 24.22 0.10 -0.11
C ARG A 138 25.35 0.09 0.91
N GLU A 139 25.75 1.25 1.44
CA GLU A 139 26.72 1.34 2.53
C GLU A 139 26.15 0.89 3.86
N TYR A 140 24.83 0.94 4.01
CA TYR A 140 24.10 0.64 5.25
C TYR A 140 23.23 -0.61 5.14
N TYR A 141 22.71 -0.90 3.94
CA TYR A 141 21.75 -1.97 3.68
C TYR A 141 22.29 -2.98 2.67
N GLN A 142 22.16 -4.25 3.01
CA GLN A 142 22.53 -5.35 2.08
C GLN A 142 21.56 -5.43 0.92
N THR A 143 20.29 -5.08 1.17
CA THR A 143 19.20 -5.10 0.19
C THR A 143 18.29 -3.90 0.33
N GLY A 144 17.67 -3.51 -0.78
CA GLY A 144 16.66 -2.45 -0.80
C GLY A 144 15.27 -2.90 -0.36
N PHE A 145 15.02 -4.19 -0.21
CA PHE A 145 13.73 -4.72 0.22
C PHE A 145 13.49 -4.49 1.72
N PHE A 146 12.23 -4.45 2.13
CA PHE A 146 11.83 -4.19 3.52
C PHE A 146 12.50 -5.11 4.54
N PHE A 147 12.79 -6.36 4.17
CA PHE A 147 13.42 -7.31 5.07
C PHE A 147 14.92 -7.02 5.32
N GLY A 148 15.53 -6.10 4.55
CA GLY A 148 16.84 -5.53 4.82
C GLY A 148 16.84 -4.45 5.91
N SER A 149 15.68 -4.05 6.45
CA SER A 149 15.57 -3.07 7.54
C SER A 149 16.34 -3.51 8.77
N LEU A 150 17.17 -2.62 9.29
CA LEU A 150 18.00 -2.86 10.49
C LEU A 150 17.13 -3.06 11.74
N ALA A 151 16.02 -2.33 11.82
CA ALA A 151 15.04 -2.47 12.90
C ALA A 151 14.30 -3.81 12.84
N LEU A 152 13.92 -4.25 11.62
CA LEU A 152 13.24 -5.52 11.45
C LEU A 152 14.14 -6.72 11.79
N GLN A 153 15.44 -6.65 11.48
CA GLN A 153 16.42 -7.67 11.84
C GLN A 153 16.58 -7.85 13.36
N GLN A 154 16.24 -6.84 14.16
CA GLN A 154 16.20 -6.90 15.62
C GLN A 154 14.89 -7.45 16.17
N THR A 155 13.95 -7.84 15.28
CA THR A 155 12.59 -8.21 15.64
C THR A 155 12.31 -9.64 15.20
N GLN A 156 11.76 -10.45 16.09
CA GLN A 156 11.21 -11.74 15.70
C GLN A 156 9.85 -11.51 15.04
N PHE A 157 9.63 -12.06 13.88
CA PHE A 157 8.36 -12.01 13.18
C PHE A 157 7.97 -13.38 12.62
N VAL A 158 6.67 -13.54 12.42
CA VAL A 158 6.06 -14.77 11.91
C VAL A 158 5.47 -14.45 10.54
N SER A 159 5.75 -15.27 9.56
CA SER A 159 5.18 -15.14 8.22
C SER A 159 4.11 -16.18 7.98
N ILE A 160 2.97 -15.75 7.47
CA ILE A 160 1.83 -16.61 7.14
C ILE A 160 1.52 -16.44 5.65
N GLU A 161 1.63 -17.51 4.90
CA GLU A 161 1.29 -17.52 3.48
C GLU A 161 -0.19 -17.82 3.27
N LEU A 162 -0.88 -16.96 2.48
CA LEU A 162 -2.24 -17.20 2.03
C LEU A 162 -2.20 -17.98 0.71
N LYS A 163 -2.52 -19.28 0.76
CA LYS A 163 -2.40 -20.20 -0.40
C LYS A 163 -3.59 -20.16 -1.36
N HIS A 164 -4.76 -19.69 -0.92
CA HIS A 164 -5.96 -19.73 -1.77
C HIS A 164 -6.03 -18.54 -2.72
N ILE A 165 -6.16 -18.84 -4.03
CA ILE A 165 -6.27 -17.85 -5.11
C ILE A 165 -7.73 -17.65 -5.44
N TYR A 166 -8.21 -16.39 -5.39
CA TYR A 166 -9.61 -16.02 -5.66
C TYR A 166 -9.80 -15.30 -7.00
N ARG A 167 -8.73 -14.86 -7.64
CA ARG A 167 -8.79 -14.04 -8.85
C ARG A 167 -9.04 -14.84 -10.11
N GLN A 168 -8.36 -15.96 -10.23
CA GLN A 168 -8.48 -16.90 -11.34
C GLN A 168 -9.23 -18.14 -10.90
N SER A 169 -10.05 -18.70 -11.80
CA SER A 169 -10.79 -19.96 -11.58
C SER A 169 -10.27 -21.11 -12.44
N ASP A 170 -9.49 -20.83 -13.48
CA ASP A 170 -8.88 -21.84 -14.34
C ASP A 170 -7.62 -22.41 -13.67
N ALA A 171 -7.70 -23.70 -13.30
CA ALA A 171 -6.61 -24.42 -12.63
C ALA A 171 -5.34 -24.48 -13.49
N ARG A 172 -5.47 -24.58 -14.82
CA ARG A 172 -4.33 -24.61 -15.75
C ARG A 172 -3.61 -23.27 -15.79
N PHE A 173 -4.37 -22.17 -15.86
CA PHE A 173 -3.79 -20.84 -15.85
C PHE A 173 -3.13 -20.53 -14.50
N ILE A 174 -3.76 -20.97 -13.40
CA ILE A 174 -3.18 -20.85 -12.04
C ILE A 174 -1.84 -21.58 -11.95
N ASP A 175 -1.74 -22.79 -12.49
CA ASP A 175 -0.46 -23.56 -12.51
C ASP A 175 0.62 -22.82 -13.30
N LEU A 176 0.28 -22.30 -14.49
CA LEU A 176 1.22 -21.51 -15.30
C LEU A 176 1.70 -20.27 -14.55
N LEU A 177 0.78 -19.53 -13.89
CA LEU A 177 1.11 -18.35 -13.09
C LEU A 177 1.99 -18.70 -11.90
N ASN A 178 1.75 -19.81 -11.22
CA ASN A 178 2.60 -20.26 -10.11
C ASN A 178 4.00 -20.60 -10.58
N ARG A 179 4.16 -21.31 -11.72
CA ARG A 179 5.49 -21.59 -12.30
C ARG A 179 6.26 -20.30 -12.66
N VAL A 180 5.56 -19.29 -13.18
CA VAL A 180 6.16 -17.97 -13.43
C VAL A 180 6.54 -17.30 -12.10
N ARG A 181 5.66 -17.33 -11.11
CA ARG A 181 5.86 -16.76 -9.77
C ARG A 181 7.07 -17.38 -9.06
N GLU A 182 7.21 -18.69 -9.12
CA GLU A 182 8.26 -19.45 -8.43
C GLU A 182 9.56 -19.56 -9.23
N ASN A 183 9.62 -18.88 -10.39
CA ASN A 183 10.76 -18.96 -11.33
C ASN A 183 11.08 -20.40 -11.79
N CYS A 184 10.06 -21.23 -11.86
CA CYS A 184 10.16 -22.64 -12.31
C CYS A 184 9.68 -22.80 -13.76
N MET A 185 9.89 -21.78 -14.60
CA MET A 185 9.52 -21.82 -16.01
C MET A 185 10.41 -22.74 -16.82
N ASP A 186 9.84 -23.84 -17.29
CA ASP A 186 10.44 -24.74 -18.26
C ASP A 186 10.05 -24.41 -19.72
N ALA A 187 10.61 -25.11 -20.66
CA ALA A 187 10.29 -24.96 -22.09
C ALA A 187 8.81 -25.24 -22.38
N SER A 188 8.16 -26.13 -21.65
CA SER A 188 6.75 -26.48 -21.78
C SER A 188 5.87 -25.30 -21.35
N THR A 189 6.14 -24.69 -20.19
CA THR A 189 5.44 -23.50 -19.68
C THR A 189 5.58 -22.33 -20.64
N CYS A 190 6.79 -22.07 -21.15
CA CYS A 190 7.01 -21.03 -22.16
C CYS A 190 6.22 -21.30 -23.44
N GLN A 191 6.24 -22.52 -23.94
CA GLN A 191 5.52 -22.90 -25.16
C GLN A 191 4.02 -22.70 -24.98
N GLU A 192 3.48 -23.04 -23.82
CA GLU A 192 2.05 -22.88 -23.54
C GLU A 192 1.63 -21.44 -23.45
N LEU A 193 2.35 -20.59 -22.72
CA LEU A 193 2.10 -19.16 -22.66
C LEU A 193 2.27 -18.53 -24.05
N ASN A 194 3.27 -18.93 -24.82
CA ASN A 194 3.55 -18.41 -26.16
C ASN A 194 2.51 -18.86 -27.22
N ARG A 195 1.61 -19.79 -26.94
CA ARG A 195 0.41 -20.01 -27.78
C ARG A 195 -0.48 -18.77 -27.84
N ARG A 196 -0.34 -17.85 -26.89
CA ARG A 196 -1.03 -16.57 -26.87
C ARG A 196 -0.27 -15.45 -27.60
N TYR A 197 0.89 -15.73 -28.19
CA TYR A 197 1.68 -14.76 -28.95
C TYR A 197 1.02 -14.45 -30.27
N ARG A 198 0.69 -13.16 -30.48
CA ARG A 198 0.08 -12.59 -31.68
C ARG A 198 0.66 -11.20 -31.91
N PRO A 199 1.77 -11.05 -32.64
CA PRO A 199 2.50 -9.79 -32.80
C PRO A 199 1.67 -8.68 -33.45
N ASP A 200 0.83 -9.05 -34.42
CA ASP A 200 0.06 -8.09 -35.22
C ASP A 200 -1.39 -7.96 -34.73
N PHE A 201 -1.66 -8.41 -33.49
CA PHE A 201 -3.00 -8.34 -32.95
C PHE A 201 -3.42 -6.90 -32.68
N THR A 202 -4.43 -6.45 -33.39
CA THR A 202 -5.09 -5.16 -33.17
C THR A 202 -6.52 -5.46 -32.78
N PRO A 203 -6.93 -5.22 -31.54
CA PRO A 203 -8.30 -5.46 -31.12
C PRO A 203 -9.25 -4.45 -31.78
N ASP A 204 -10.47 -4.88 -32.04
CA ASP A 204 -11.57 -3.98 -32.33
C ASP A 204 -11.89 -3.15 -31.08
N ASP A 205 -12.30 -1.89 -31.27
CA ASP A 205 -12.50 -0.95 -30.16
C ASP A 205 -13.56 -1.40 -29.13
N ASN A 206 -14.42 -2.35 -29.48
CA ASN A 206 -15.49 -2.87 -28.59
C ASN A 206 -15.10 -4.17 -27.85
N GLN A 207 -13.89 -4.70 -28.04
CA GLN A 207 -13.49 -5.97 -27.44
C GLN A 207 -12.93 -5.81 -26.00
N GLY A 208 -12.72 -4.59 -25.52
CA GLY A 208 -12.27 -4.30 -24.16
C GLY A 208 -10.86 -4.80 -23.82
N TYR A 209 -9.96 -4.87 -24.81
CA TYR A 209 -8.55 -5.17 -24.54
C TYR A 209 -7.81 -3.95 -24.00
N ILE A 210 -7.03 -4.13 -22.94
CA ILE A 210 -6.12 -3.12 -22.40
C ILE A 210 -4.67 -3.53 -22.64
N THR A 211 -3.83 -2.57 -23.09
CA THR A 211 -2.40 -2.82 -23.26
C THR A 211 -1.65 -2.51 -21.97
N LEU A 212 -0.91 -3.49 -21.44
CA LEU A 212 -0.05 -3.33 -20.27
C LEU A 212 1.36 -2.95 -20.73
N THR A 213 1.81 -1.76 -20.34
CA THR A 213 3.13 -1.21 -20.67
C THR A 213 4.01 -1.05 -19.43
N THR A 214 5.30 -0.88 -19.60
CA THR A 214 6.24 -0.61 -18.50
C THR A 214 6.39 0.86 -18.17
N HIS A 215 6.13 1.77 -19.13
CA HIS A 215 6.40 3.21 -19.01
C HIS A 215 5.12 4.04 -19.06
N ASN A 216 4.99 5.01 -18.14
CA ASN A 216 3.84 5.93 -18.10
C ASN A 216 3.70 6.74 -19.41
N ALA A 217 4.81 7.22 -19.98
CA ALA A 217 4.79 8.00 -21.21
C ALA A 217 4.19 7.21 -22.39
N GLN A 218 4.49 5.91 -22.51
CA GLN A 218 3.96 5.05 -23.56
C GLN A 218 2.45 4.82 -23.38
N ALA A 219 2.00 4.56 -22.15
CA ALA A 219 0.58 4.42 -21.85
C ALA A 219 -0.19 5.71 -22.18
N GLN A 220 0.34 6.86 -21.75
CA GLN A 220 -0.28 8.16 -22.00
C GLN A 220 -0.33 8.46 -23.51
N GLN A 221 0.78 8.29 -24.22
CA GLN A 221 0.83 8.50 -25.67
C GLN A 221 -0.18 7.63 -26.42
N THR A 222 -0.35 6.38 -26.03
CA THR A 222 -1.33 5.47 -26.62
C THR A 222 -2.76 5.96 -26.37
N ASN A 223 -3.08 6.33 -25.14
CA ASN A 223 -4.40 6.82 -24.78
C ASN A 223 -4.73 8.14 -25.50
N ASP A 224 -3.79 9.09 -25.55
CA ASP A 224 -3.98 10.37 -26.20
C ASP A 224 -4.15 10.21 -27.72
N ALA A 225 -3.33 9.35 -28.35
CA ALA A 225 -3.44 9.09 -29.78
C ALA A 225 -4.80 8.45 -30.14
N LYS A 226 -5.24 7.46 -29.36
CA LYS A 226 -6.54 6.81 -29.56
C LYS A 226 -7.69 7.79 -29.32
N LEU A 227 -7.65 8.60 -28.27
CA LEU A 227 -8.68 9.62 -28.00
C LEU A 227 -8.73 10.67 -29.12
N LYS A 228 -7.56 11.10 -29.63
CA LYS A 228 -7.47 12.06 -30.73
C LYS A 228 -8.04 11.50 -32.04
N ALA A 229 -7.87 10.20 -32.29
CA ALA A 229 -8.38 9.53 -33.49
C ALA A 229 -9.90 9.49 -33.57
N LEU A 230 -10.59 9.53 -32.44
CA LEU A 230 -12.07 9.60 -32.37
C LEU A 230 -12.53 10.97 -32.94
N LYS A 231 -13.47 10.92 -33.90
CA LYS A 231 -14.02 12.11 -34.56
C LYS A 231 -15.13 12.81 -33.77
N THR A 232 -15.60 12.20 -32.70
CA THR A 232 -16.67 12.73 -31.86
C THR A 232 -16.20 13.92 -31.02
N ARG A 233 -17.15 14.72 -30.53
CA ARG A 233 -16.88 15.90 -29.67
C ARG A 233 -16.17 15.46 -28.38
N CYS A 234 -15.16 16.23 -27.99
CA CYS A 234 -14.50 16.05 -26.69
C CYS A 234 -15.28 16.80 -25.60
N TRP A 235 -15.54 16.10 -24.52
CA TRP A 235 -16.13 16.63 -23.31
C TRP A 235 -15.10 16.63 -22.20
N GLU A 236 -15.10 17.70 -21.40
CA GLU A 236 -14.18 17.87 -20.27
C GLU A 236 -14.98 17.97 -18.97
N PHE A 237 -14.59 17.18 -18.00
CA PHE A 237 -15.26 17.10 -16.70
C PHE A 237 -14.25 17.43 -15.60
N ALA A 238 -14.38 18.62 -15.02
CA ALA A 238 -13.59 19.01 -13.86
C ALA A 238 -14.04 18.22 -12.63
N ALA A 239 -13.09 17.75 -11.83
CA ALA A 239 -13.35 17.20 -10.52
C ALA A 239 -13.75 18.31 -9.54
N ASN A 240 -14.58 17.97 -8.55
CA ASN A 240 -14.76 18.80 -7.38
C ASN A 240 -13.84 18.28 -6.27
N VAL A 241 -13.01 19.18 -5.70
CA VAL A 241 -12.07 18.84 -4.62
C VAL A 241 -12.39 19.72 -3.42
N GLU A 242 -12.75 19.10 -2.32
CA GLU A 242 -13.08 19.77 -1.07
C GLU A 242 -12.10 19.36 0.03
N GLY A 243 -11.71 20.30 0.88
CA GLY A 243 -10.77 20.04 1.97
C GLY A 243 -9.35 19.72 1.52
N ASP A 244 -8.65 18.87 2.27
CA ASP A 244 -7.26 18.48 2.02
C ASP A 244 -7.23 17.15 1.24
N PHE A 245 -7.17 17.23 -0.09
CA PHE A 245 -6.98 16.08 -0.96
C PHE A 245 -5.84 16.35 -1.97
N PRO A 246 -4.61 15.91 -1.68
CA PRO A 246 -3.44 16.19 -2.51
C PRO A 246 -3.52 15.58 -3.91
N GLU A 247 -3.04 16.29 -4.94
CA GLU A 247 -3.10 15.87 -6.34
C GLU A 247 -2.46 14.49 -6.60
N TYR A 248 -1.35 14.17 -5.92
CA TYR A 248 -0.69 12.86 -6.09
C TYR A 248 -1.53 11.67 -5.61
N MET A 249 -2.63 11.94 -4.88
CA MET A 249 -3.60 10.94 -4.43
C MET A 249 -4.82 10.82 -5.35
N PHE A 250 -4.97 11.67 -6.36
CA PHE A 250 -6.13 11.63 -7.23
C PHE A 250 -6.30 10.26 -7.87
N PRO A 251 -7.46 9.62 -7.69
CA PRO A 251 -7.71 8.28 -8.21
C PRO A 251 -7.92 8.28 -9.73
N THR A 252 -8.36 9.40 -10.28
CA THR A 252 -8.49 9.67 -11.71
C THR A 252 -8.07 11.11 -12.03
N GLU A 253 -8.19 11.52 -13.29
CA GLU A 253 -7.78 12.85 -13.72
C GLU A 253 -8.68 13.93 -13.15
N SER A 254 -8.09 15.04 -12.66
CA SER A 254 -8.83 16.20 -12.18
C SER A 254 -9.64 16.89 -13.28
N ASN A 255 -9.12 16.86 -14.51
CA ASN A 255 -9.84 17.28 -15.73
C ASN A 255 -9.95 16.08 -16.68
N LEU A 256 -11.03 15.33 -16.53
CA LEU A 256 -11.28 14.11 -17.31
C LEU A 256 -11.79 14.46 -18.70
N LYS A 257 -11.02 14.10 -19.73
CA LYS A 257 -11.35 14.32 -21.15
C LYS A 257 -11.86 13.03 -21.77
N LEU A 258 -13.09 13.06 -22.25
CA LEU A 258 -13.76 11.90 -22.81
C LEU A 258 -14.45 12.22 -24.15
N LYS A 259 -14.60 11.21 -24.98
CA LYS A 259 -15.36 11.24 -26.24
C LYS A 259 -16.25 10.02 -26.32
N VAL A 260 -17.39 10.14 -27.01
CA VAL A 260 -18.18 8.96 -27.40
C VAL A 260 -17.31 8.04 -28.25
N GLY A 261 -17.30 6.74 -27.93
CA GLY A 261 -16.42 5.73 -28.50
C GLY A 261 -15.12 5.53 -27.72
N ALA A 262 -14.87 6.32 -26.66
CA ALA A 262 -13.66 6.13 -25.85
C ALA A 262 -13.73 4.86 -25.01
N GLN A 263 -12.64 4.09 -25.02
CA GLN A 263 -12.46 2.98 -24.10
C GLN A 263 -12.08 3.51 -22.72
N VAL A 264 -12.87 3.17 -21.75
CA VAL A 264 -12.72 3.60 -20.35
C VAL A 264 -12.63 2.40 -19.41
N MET A 265 -12.04 2.64 -18.26
CA MET A 265 -11.95 1.68 -17.17
C MET A 265 -12.58 2.28 -15.92
N PHE A 266 -13.35 1.50 -15.20
CA PHE A 266 -13.82 1.85 -13.87
C PHE A 266 -12.67 1.82 -12.87
N VAL A 267 -12.55 2.87 -12.06
CA VAL A 267 -11.48 3.00 -11.04
C VAL A 267 -12.00 2.84 -9.61
N LYS A 268 -13.23 2.36 -9.47
CA LYS A 268 -13.89 2.08 -8.20
C LYS A 268 -14.80 0.84 -8.34
N ASN A 269 -15.13 0.22 -7.21
CA ASN A 269 -16.11 -0.85 -7.19
C ASN A 269 -17.51 -0.28 -6.97
N ASP A 270 -18.48 -0.76 -7.70
CA ASP A 270 -19.89 -0.48 -7.45
C ASP A 270 -20.31 -1.05 -6.08
N ILE A 271 -20.69 -0.17 -5.16
CA ILE A 271 -21.16 -0.54 -3.82
C ILE A 271 -22.65 -0.79 -3.77
N SER A 272 -23.38 -0.55 -4.86
CA SER A 272 -24.82 -0.83 -4.97
C SER A 272 -25.10 -2.33 -4.87
N GLN A 273 -26.35 -2.68 -4.61
CA GLN A 273 -26.76 -4.09 -4.59
C GLN A 273 -26.56 -4.79 -5.94
N ALA A 274 -26.63 -4.04 -7.03
CA ALA A 274 -26.50 -4.56 -8.38
C ALA A 274 -25.08 -4.96 -8.76
N LYS A 275 -24.03 -4.36 -8.12
CA LYS A 275 -22.60 -4.63 -8.36
C LYS A 275 -22.24 -4.71 -9.84
N ARG A 276 -22.72 -3.75 -10.64
CA ARG A 276 -22.61 -3.75 -12.10
C ARG A 276 -21.17 -3.60 -12.60
N TYR A 277 -20.30 -2.95 -11.81
CA TYR A 277 -18.89 -2.77 -12.17
C TYR A 277 -17.95 -2.96 -10.99
N PHE A 278 -16.70 -3.22 -11.32
CA PHE A 278 -15.61 -3.36 -10.37
C PHE A 278 -14.38 -2.59 -10.86
N ASN A 279 -13.46 -2.30 -9.97
CA ASN A 279 -12.21 -1.61 -10.30
C ASN A 279 -11.38 -2.43 -11.30
N GLY A 280 -11.18 -1.89 -12.49
CA GLY A 280 -10.51 -2.56 -13.61
C GLY A 280 -11.47 -3.05 -14.71
N LYS A 281 -12.81 -3.00 -14.52
CA LYS A 281 -13.76 -3.34 -15.58
C LYS A 281 -13.67 -2.33 -16.71
N ILE A 282 -13.62 -2.81 -17.95
CA ILE A 282 -13.45 -2.00 -19.16
C ILE A 282 -14.76 -1.94 -19.91
N GLY A 283 -15.04 -0.76 -20.46
CA GLY A 283 -16.18 -0.53 -21.33
C GLY A 283 -15.91 0.57 -22.36
N THR A 284 -16.85 0.76 -23.27
CA THR A 284 -16.84 1.83 -24.27
C THR A 284 -17.91 2.85 -23.90
N LEU A 285 -17.55 4.12 -23.90
CA LEU A 285 -18.48 5.22 -23.69
C LEU A 285 -19.38 5.36 -24.91
N ILE A 286 -20.70 5.22 -24.73
CA ILE A 286 -21.66 5.28 -25.82
C ILE A 286 -22.44 6.58 -25.87
N GLU A 287 -22.69 7.22 -24.72
CA GLU A 287 -23.48 8.46 -24.66
C GLU A 287 -23.13 9.27 -23.40
N PHE A 288 -23.41 10.58 -23.47
CA PHE A 288 -23.41 11.49 -22.34
C PHE A 288 -24.85 11.92 -22.06
N GLU A 289 -25.33 11.66 -20.85
CA GLU A 289 -26.56 12.20 -20.31
C GLU A 289 -26.25 13.42 -19.44
N ASP A 290 -27.25 14.16 -18.94
CA ASP A 290 -27.06 15.44 -18.26
C ASP A 290 -26.01 15.38 -17.12
N ASP A 291 -26.14 14.42 -16.21
CA ASP A 291 -25.23 14.23 -15.07
C ASP A 291 -24.61 12.82 -15.02
N ALA A 292 -24.69 12.06 -16.10
CA ALA A 292 -24.20 10.69 -16.15
C ALA A 292 -23.54 10.35 -17.47
N ILE A 293 -22.73 9.32 -17.45
CA ILE A 293 -22.03 8.77 -18.59
C ILE A 293 -22.50 7.35 -18.81
N VAL A 294 -22.95 7.03 -20.04
CA VAL A 294 -23.40 5.71 -20.40
C VAL A 294 -22.23 4.89 -20.95
N VAL A 295 -21.89 3.81 -20.27
CA VAL A 295 -20.78 2.92 -20.62
C VAL A 295 -21.31 1.53 -20.94
N HIS A 296 -20.97 1.00 -22.10
CA HIS A 296 -21.26 -0.39 -22.46
C HIS A 296 -20.03 -1.27 -22.26
N CYS A 297 -20.17 -2.33 -21.48
CA CYS A 297 -19.09 -3.31 -21.29
C CYS A 297 -19.34 -4.54 -22.15
N PRO A 298 -18.29 -5.14 -22.77
CA PRO A 298 -18.47 -6.19 -23.79
C PRO A 298 -19.27 -7.42 -23.35
N GLU A 299 -19.28 -7.73 -22.07
CA GLU A 299 -19.92 -8.94 -21.51
C GLU A 299 -21.26 -8.64 -20.83
N ASP A 300 -21.65 -7.37 -20.75
CA ASP A 300 -22.88 -6.98 -20.09
C ASP A 300 -24.03 -6.89 -21.10
N PRO A 301 -25.22 -7.41 -20.75
CA PRO A 301 -26.39 -7.32 -21.64
C PRO A 301 -26.94 -5.89 -21.75
N TYR A 302 -26.68 -5.04 -20.77
CA TYR A 302 -27.18 -3.66 -20.70
C TYR A 302 -26.05 -2.68 -20.40
N PRO A 303 -26.14 -1.46 -20.92
CA PRO A 303 -25.18 -0.41 -20.60
C PRO A 303 -25.31 0.00 -19.12
N ILE A 304 -24.23 0.55 -18.59
CA ILE A 304 -24.11 1.02 -17.22
C ILE A 304 -24.20 2.54 -17.22
N LEU A 305 -25.14 3.08 -16.47
CA LEU A 305 -25.21 4.52 -16.17
C LEU A 305 -24.21 4.83 -15.05
N VAL A 306 -23.25 5.70 -15.34
CA VAL A 306 -22.16 6.06 -14.44
C VAL A 306 -22.34 7.49 -13.97
N GLU A 307 -22.59 7.66 -12.70
CA GLU A 307 -22.67 8.95 -12.03
C GLU A 307 -21.31 9.34 -11.43
N ARG A 308 -21.17 10.60 -10.99
CA ARG A 308 -20.02 11.04 -10.21
C ARG A 308 -19.99 10.28 -8.88
N ASP A 309 -18.80 9.93 -8.45
CA ASP A 309 -18.57 9.24 -7.19
C ASP A 309 -17.48 9.96 -6.39
N THR A 310 -17.41 9.70 -5.10
CA THR A 310 -16.55 10.40 -4.17
C THR A 310 -15.45 9.48 -3.63
N TRP A 311 -14.25 10.04 -3.43
CA TRP A 311 -13.17 9.40 -2.68
C TRP A 311 -12.81 10.29 -1.51
N GLU A 312 -12.60 9.67 -0.38
CA GLU A 312 -12.26 10.36 0.85
C GLU A 312 -10.75 10.23 1.12
N ASN A 313 -10.11 11.35 1.40
CA ASN A 313 -8.80 11.36 2.05
C ASN A 313 -9.03 11.40 3.55
N THR A 314 -8.62 10.35 4.23
CA THR A 314 -8.79 10.23 5.67
C THR A 314 -7.57 10.75 6.43
N LYS A 315 -7.78 11.33 7.59
CA LYS A 315 -6.76 11.60 8.59
C LYS A 315 -7.14 10.93 9.90
N TYR A 316 -6.14 10.47 10.63
CA TYR A 316 -6.39 9.91 11.94
C TYR A 316 -6.41 11.00 12.99
N THR A 317 -7.42 10.95 13.88
CA THR A 317 -7.59 11.81 15.04
C THR A 317 -7.80 10.98 16.30
N ILE A 318 -7.80 11.61 17.45
CA ILE A 318 -8.13 10.96 18.72
C ILE A 318 -9.44 11.54 19.23
N ASN A 319 -10.38 10.68 19.55
CA ASN A 319 -11.54 11.05 20.30
C ASN A 319 -11.11 11.44 21.73
N GLU A 320 -11.34 12.67 22.13
CA GLU A 320 -10.86 13.16 23.43
C GLU A 320 -11.51 12.45 24.62
N SER A 321 -12.73 11.98 24.47
CA SER A 321 -13.49 11.28 25.53
C SER A 321 -13.13 9.82 25.66
N THR A 322 -13.04 9.06 24.53
CA THR A 322 -12.77 7.63 24.54
C THR A 322 -11.28 7.29 24.42
N LYS A 323 -10.44 8.27 24.00
CA LYS A 323 -9.02 8.08 23.67
C LYS A 323 -8.78 7.09 22.53
N GLU A 324 -9.80 6.80 21.76
CA GLU A 324 -9.72 5.94 20.59
C GLU A 324 -9.20 6.71 19.38
N ILE A 325 -8.45 6.02 18.52
CA ILE A 325 -8.04 6.54 17.22
C ILE A 325 -9.19 6.35 16.26
N GLN A 326 -9.67 7.45 15.66
CA GLN A 326 -10.70 7.43 14.63
C GLN A 326 -10.19 8.05 13.33
N ALA A 327 -10.76 7.60 12.22
CA ALA A 327 -10.46 8.13 10.91
C ALA A 327 -11.50 9.19 10.55
N ASP A 328 -11.06 10.42 10.40
CA ASP A 328 -11.90 11.54 9.96
C ASP A 328 -11.61 11.88 8.50
N VAL A 329 -12.61 12.36 7.78
CA VAL A 329 -12.44 12.83 6.41
C VAL A 329 -11.69 14.17 6.42
N ALA A 330 -10.51 14.18 5.79
CA ALA A 330 -9.70 15.39 5.64
C ALA A 330 -10.07 16.16 4.37
N GLY A 331 -10.43 15.46 3.32
CA GLY A 331 -10.85 16.01 2.05
C GLY A 331 -11.59 14.99 1.19
N VAL A 332 -12.31 15.49 0.20
CA VAL A 332 -13.15 14.70 -0.70
C VAL A 332 -12.80 15.07 -2.14
N PHE A 333 -12.64 14.05 -2.97
CA PHE A 333 -12.46 14.18 -4.43
C PHE A 333 -13.68 13.57 -5.11
N THR A 334 -14.41 14.38 -5.90
CA THR A 334 -15.63 13.95 -6.61
C THR A 334 -15.42 14.02 -8.11
N GLN A 335 -15.51 12.88 -8.80
CA GLN A 335 -15.37 12.76 -10.25
C GLN A 335 -16.10 11.51 -10.75
N TYR A 336 -16.31 11.39 -12.06
CA TYR A 336 -16.72 10.13 -12.64
C TYR A 336 -15.65 9.06 -12.35
N PRO A 337 -16.03 7.86 -11.88
CA PRO A 337 -15.09 6.79 -11.54
C PRO A 337 -14.54 6.09 -12.80
N LEU A 338 -14.11 6.88 -13.76
CA LEU A 338 -13.65 6.46 -15.08
C LEU A 338 -12.25 6.99 -15.39
N LYS A 339 -11.53 6.27 -16.24
CA LYS A 339 -10.23 6.64 -16.79
C LYS A 339 -10.08 6.08 -18.20
N LEU A 340 -9.36 6.78 -19.09
CA LEU A 340 -9.01 6.22 -20.40
C LEU A 340 -8.20 4.92 -20.22
N ALA A 341 -8.50 3.91 -21.00
CA ALA A 341 -8.02 2.55 -20.75
C ALA A 341 -7.64 1.74 -22.00
N TRP A 342 -7.11 2.36 -23.04
CA TRP A 342 -6.46 1.60 -24.13
C TRP A 342 -5.10 1.06 -23.67
N ALA A 343 -4.40 1.83 -22.81
CA ALA A 343 -3.15 1.39 -22.21
C ALA A 343 -3.01 1.85 -20.77
N ILE A 344 -2.34 1.04 -19.95
CA ILE A 344 -1.99 1.34 -18.54
C ILE A 344 -0.63 0.72 -18.24
N THR A 345 0.10 1.26 -17.27
CA THR A 345 1.35 0.64 -16.85
C THR A 345 1.11 -0.57 -15.94
N ILE A 346 2.04 -1.54 -15.98
CA ILE A 346 2.03 -2.72 -15.12
C ILE A 346 1.96 -2.29 -13.64
N HIS A 347 2.67 -1.23 -13.24
CA HIS A 347 2.62 -0.69 -11.87
C HIS A 347 1.23 -0.20 -11.49
N LYS A 348 0.60 0.61 -12.35
CA LYS A 348 -0.75 1.13 -12.09
C LYS A 348 -1.83 0.06 -12.21
N SER A 349 -1.55 -1.07 -12.87
CA SER A 349 -2.46 -2.22 -12.94
C SER A 349 -2.46 -3.08 -11.68
N GLN A 350 -1.54 -2.82 -10.72
CA GLN A 350 -1.48 -3.57 -9.48
C GLN A 350 -2.81 -3.47 -8.70
N GLY A 351 -3.29 -4.59 -8.21
CA GLY A 351 -4.61 -4.67 -7.57
C GLY A 351 -5.80 -4.81 -8.55
N LEU A 352 -5.65 -4.44 -9.83
CA LEU A 352 -6.70 -4.54 -10.84
C LEU A 352 -6.80 -5.95 -11.42
N THR A 353 -7.92 -6.23 -12.08
CA THR A 353 -8.17 -7.49 -12.82
C THR A 353 -8.85 -7.15 -14.14
N PHE A 354 -8.36 -7.72 -15.22
CA PHE A 354 -8.88 -7.49 -16.58
C PHE A 354 -9.40 -8.79 -17.18
N GLU A 355 -10.50 -8.72 -17.87
CA GLU A 355 -11.00 -9.84 -18.66
C GLU A 355 -10.08 -10.12 -19.85
N ARG A 356 -9.56 -9.07 -20.50
CA ARG A 356 -8.69 -9.14 -21.68
C ARG A 356 -7.54 -8.17 -21.58
N ALA A 357 -6.31 -8.66 -21.85
CA ALA A 357 -5.10 -7.85 -21.78
C ALA A 357 -4.11 -8.20 -22.88
N ILE A 358 -3.44 -7.17 -23.42
CA ILE A 358 -2.29 -7.30 -24.33
C ILE A 358 -1.03 -6.98 -23.52
N ILE A 359 -0.06 -7.88 -23.53
CA ILE A 359 1.17 -7.73 -22.74
C ILE A 359 2.39 -7.73 -23.64
N ASP A 360 3.24 -6.70 -23.53
CA ASP A 360 4.58 -6.67 -24.12
C ASP A 360 5.57 -7.23 -23.08
N ALA A 361 5.94 -8.50 -23.25
CA ALA A 361 6.84 -9.18 -22.34
C ALA A 361 8.33 -8.74 -22.50
N ARG A 362 8.72 -8.11 -23.64
CA ARG A 362 10.08 -7.57 -23.83
C ARG A 362 10.37 -6.36 -22.95
N ALA A 363 9.34 -5.60 -22.65
CA ALA A 363 9.47 -4.39 -21.85
C ALA A 363 9.59 -4.65 -20.34
N ALA A 364 9.49 -5.91 -19.89
CA ALA A 364 9.61 -6.27 -18.48
C ALA A 364 11.08 -6.46 -18.08
N PHE A 365 11.65 -5.50 -17.36
CA PHE A 365 13.07 -5.48 -16.98
C PHE A 365 13.33 -5.86 -15.53
N ALA A 366 12.34 -5.74 -14.65
CA ALA A 366 12.50 -5.95 -13.21
C ALA A 366 11.83 -7.26 -12.76
N HIS A 367 12.29 -7.74 -11.59
CA HIS A 367 11.67 -8.84 -10.86
C HIS A 367 10.15 -8.65 -10.74
N GLY A 368 9.40 -9.72 -10.91
CA GLY A 368 7.95 -9.75 -10.72
C GLY A 368 7.11 -9.08 -11.82
N GLN A 369 7.66 -8.26 -12.70
CA GLN A 369 6.86 -7.54 -13.71
C GLN A 369 6.09 -8.46 -14.65
N VAL A 370 6.71 -9.54 -15.12
CA VAL A 370 6.05 -10.53 -15.99
C VAL A 370 4.90 -11.21 -15.24
N TYR A 371 5.16 -11.66 -14.02
CA TYR A 371 4.14 -12.29 -13.18
C TYR A 371 2.98 -11.32 -12.89
N VAL A 372 3.30 -10.07 -12.52
CA VAL A 372 2.27 -9.05 -12.27
C VAL A 372 1.42 -8.84 -13.51
N ALA A 373 2.03 -8.67 -14.68
CA ALA A 373 1.31 -8.45 -15.93
C ALA A 373 0.40 -9.64 -16.28
N LEU A 374 0.93 -10.87 -16.28
CA LEU A 374 0.16 -12.08 -16.56
C LEU A 374 -0.98 -12.29 -15.57
N SER A 375 -0.70 -12.07 -14.28
CA SER A 375 -1.68 -12.25 -13.20
C SER A 375 -2.79 -11.19 -13.19
N ARG A 376 -2.71 -10.14 -14.00
CA ARG A 376 -3.80 -9.16 -14.18
C ARG A 376 -4.95 -9.75 -14.98
N CYS A 377 -4.67 -10.70 -15.90
CA CYS A 377 -5.71 -11.33 -16.70
C CYS A 377 -6.46 -12.39 -15.89
N LYS A 378 -7.78 -12.44 -16.08
CA LYS A 378 -8.66 -13.37 -15.37
C LYS A 378 -8.52 -14.80 -15.91
N THR A 379 -8.38 -14.92 -17.25
CA THR A 379 -8.28 -16.19 -17.95
C THR A 379 -7.12 -16.19 -18.94
N LEU A 380 -6.65 -17.39 -19.31
CA LEU A 380 -5.62 -17.54 -20.33
C LEU A 380 -6.13 -17.11 -21.71
N GLU A 381 -7.41 -17.30 -22.01
CA GLU A 381 -8.02 -16.94 -23.29
C GLU A 381 -8.06 -15.42 -23.51
N GLY A 382 -8.25 -14.64 -22.46
CA GLY A 382 -8.23 -13.18 -22.50
C GLY A 382 -6.84 -12.58 -22.67
N LEU A 383 -5.78 -13.40 -22.52
CA LEU A 383 -4.39 -12.96 -22.64
C LEU A 383 -3.94 -12.95 -24.10
N VAL A 384 -3.30 -11.85 -24.51
CA VAL A 384 -2.54 -11.74 -25.75
C VAL A 384 -1.13 -11.28 -25.43
N LEU A 385 -0.13 -11.94 -26.00
CA LEU A 385 1.26 -11.52 -25.92
C LEU A 385 1.64 -10.85 -27.24
N SER A 386 2.03 -9.58 -27.20
CA SER A 386 2.57 -8.88 -28.37
C SER A 386 4.02 -9.26 -28.66
N THR A 387 4.69 -9.85 -27.66
CA THR A 387 6.06 -10.38 -27.76
C THR A 387 6.16 -11.70 -27.03
N PRO A 388 6.99 -12.66 -27.53
CA PRO A 388 7.10 -13.96 -26.89
C PRO A 388 7.82 -13.85 -25.53
N ILE A 389 7.35 -14.65 -24.57
CA ILE A 389 8.01 -14.81 -23.28
C ILE A 389 9.18 -15.76 -23.47
N GLN A 390 10.35 -15.37 -22.98
CA GLN A 390 11.55 -16.20 -22.92
C GLN A 390 11.73 -16.74 -21.49
N THR A 391 12.32 -17.93 -21.35
CA THR A 391 12.66 -18.50 -20.03
C THR A 391 13.51 -17.56 -19.16
N LYS A 392 14.37 -16.75 -19.80
CA LYS A 392 15.22 -15.74 -19.14
C LYS A 392 14.50 -14.44 -18.81
N ALA A 393 13.26 -14.25 -19.26
CA ALA A 393 12.50 -13.02 -19.00
C ALA A 393 11.99 -12.92 -17.55
N VAL A 394 11.83 -14.05 -16.89
CA VAL A 394 11.48 -14.08 -15.47
C VAL A 394 12.77 -13.96 -14.66
N LYS A 395 13.02 -12.76 -14.16
CA LYS A 395 14.13 -12.51 -13.24
C LYS A 395 13.60 -12.63 -11.83
N THR A 396 14.17 -13.50 -11.04
CA THR A 396 13.93 -13.57 -9.59
C THR A 396 15.17 -13.06 -8.89
N ASP A 397 14.95 -12.21 -7.92
CA ASP A 397 16.01 -11.70 -7.06
C ASP A 397 16.46 -12.81 -6.10
N ALA A 398 17.77 -13.05 -6.01
CA ALA A 398 18.33 -14.10 -5.16
C ALA A 398 18.03 -13.88 -3.68
N GLU A 399 17.91 -12.61 -3.26
CA GLU A 399 17.60 -12.24 -1.88
C GLU A 399 16.14 -12.56 -1.54
N ILE A 400 15.22 -12.35 -2.48
CA ILE A 400 13.82 -12.76 -2.33
C ILE A 400 13.70 -14.27 -2.23
N LEU A 401 14.45 -15.02 -3.06
CA LEU A 401 14.45 -16.48 -2.99
C LEU A 401 14.95 -16.98 -1.64
N SER A 402 16.05 -16.42 -1.16
CA SER A 402 16.61 -16.77 0.16
C SER A 402 15.60 -16.47 1.27
N PHE A 403 15.04 -15.27 1.28
CA PHE A 403 14.07 -14.86 2.28
C PHE A 403 12.78 -15.72 2.26
N THR A 404 12.26 -16.04 1.06
CA THR A 404 11.07 -16.88 0.92
C THR A 404 11.35 -18.31 1.39
N SER A 405 12.52 -18.85 1.05
CA SER A 405 12.96 -20.18 1.49
C SER A 405 13.08 -20.28 3.01
N ASP A 406 13.58 -19.22 3.64
CA ASP A 406 13.65 -19.14 5.11
C ASP A 406 12.26 -19.06 5.76
N ILE A 407 11.31 -18.33 5.16
CA ILE A 407 9.91 -18.30 5.59
C ILE A 407 9.28 -19.70 5.52
N GLU A 408 9.49 -20.42 4.40
CA GLU A 408 8.94 -21.77 4.21
C GLU A 408 9.46 -22.78 5.24
N ARG A 409 10.75 -22.68 5.59
CA ARG A 409 11.38 -23.53 6.61
C ARG A 409 10.92 -23.19 8.03
N ASN A 410 10.59 -21.92 8.29
CA ASN A 410 10.26 -21.39 9.60
C ASN A 410 8.78 -21.06 9.73
N GLN A 411 7.89 -21.82 9.10
CA GLN A 411 6.44 -21.61 9.27
C GLN A 411 6.01 -21.89 10.71
N PRO A 412 5.16 -21.03 11.30
CA PRO A 412 4.74 -21.18 12.68
C PRO A 412 3.93 -22.46 12.86
N SER A 413 4.33 -23.27 13.83
CA SER A 413 3.54 -24.43 14.26
C SER A 413 2.34 -23.97 15.08
N SER A 414 1.29 -24.82 15.16
CA SER A 414 0.14 -24.57 16.04
C SER A 414 0.57 -24.43 17.52
N HIS A 415 1.62 -25.14 17.92
CA HIS A 415 2.18 -25.06 19.27
C HIS A 415 2.82 -23.69 19.52
N GLN A 416 3.60 -23.17 18.58
CA GLN A 416 4.20 -21.85 18.69
C GLN A 416 3.15 -20.75 18.76
N LEU A 417 2.11 -20.80 17.91
CA LEU A 417 1.02 -19.83 17.95
C LEU A 417 0.26 -19.85 19.29
N ALA A 418 0.10 -21.04 19.91
CA ALA A 418 -0.50 -21.16 21.25
C ALA A 418 0.41 -20.57 22.33
N GLN A 419 1.72 -20.79 22.22
CA GLN A 419 2.72 -20.22 23.14
C GLN A 419 2.79 -18.71 23.01
N ASP A 420 2.83 -18.18 21.79
CA ASP A 420 2.84 -16.72 21.53
C ASP A 420 1.58 -16.05 22.08
N ARG A 421 0.41 -16.72 21.96
CA ARG A 421 -0.83 -16.25 22.57
C ARG A 421 -0.73 -16.19 24.11
N TYR A 422 -0.13 -17.18 24.73
CA TYR A 422 0.08 -17.20 26.17
C TYR A 422 1.05 -16.09 26.62
N VAL A 423 2.18 -15.93 25.92
CA VAL A 423 3.15 -14.84 26.17
C VAL A 423 2.49 -13.48 26.02
N TYR A 424 1.66 -13.29 25.00
CA TYR A 424 0.92 -12.04 24.80
C TYR A 424 -0.08 -11.77 25.94
N GLN A 425 -0.78 -12.80 26.43
CA GLN A 425 -1.68 -12.66 27.60
C GLN A 425 -0.90 -12.27 28.86
N GLN A 426 0.27 -12.88 29.09
CA GLN A 426 1.15 -12.47 30.19
C GLN A 426 1.61 -11.01 30.03
N GLN A 427 1.98 -10.60 28.82
CA GLN A 427 2.40 -9.22 28.55
C GLN A 427 1.27 -8.22 28.87
N LEU A 428 0.02 -8.53 28.52
CA LEU A 428 -1.12 -7.68 28.87
C LEU A 428 -1.31 -7.54 30.38
N LEU A 429 -1.07 -8.61 31.14
CA LEU A 429 -1.11 -8.55 32.61
C LEU A 429 0.03 -7.68 33.16
N PHE A 430 1.26 -7.84 32.64
CA PHE A 430 2.38 -7.00 33.05
C PHE A 430 2.16 -5.52 32.71
N ASP A 431 1.58 -5.24 31.54
CA ASP A 431 1.27 -3.87 31.14
C ASP A 431 0.18 -3.25 32.03
N LEU A 432 -0.82 -4.03 32.45
CA LEU A 432 -1.86 -3.60 33.39
C LEU A 432 -1.30 -3.19 34.76
N PHE A 433 -0.29 -3.92 35.23
CA PHE A 433 0.37 -3.65 36.52
C PHE A 433 1.69 -2.86 36.35
N SER A 434 1.92 -2.27 35.18
CA SER A 434 3.15 -1.51 34.91
C SER A 434 3.08 -0.11 35.53
N PHE A 435 3.97 0.16 36.44
CA PHE A 435 4.16 1.48 37.06
C PHE A 435 5.19 2.37 36.31
N ARG A 436 5.62 1.99 35.10
CA ARG A 436 6.66 2.70 34.31
C ARG A 436 6.38 4.19 34.10
N SER A 437 5.11 4.60 34.04
CA SER A 437 4.73 6.01 33.90
C SER A 437 4.77 6.77 35.24
N PHE A 438 4.77 6.06 36.36
CA PHE A 438 4.68 6.64 37.69
C PHE A 438 5.87 7.53 38.06
N PRO A 439 7.15 7.15 37.81
CA PRO A 439 8.29 8.01 38.08
C PRO A 439 8.22 9.34 37.33
N GLY A 440 7.76 9.34 36.06
CA GLY A 440 7.61 10.55 35.25
C GLY A 440 6.51 11.49 35.80
N LEU A 441 5.37 10.91 36.19
CA LEU A 441 4.28 11.65 36.82
C LEU A 441 4.71 12.24 38.15
N LEU A 442 5.41 11.45 38.95
CA LEU A 442 5.92 11.87 40.28
C LEU A 442 6.93 13.01 40.15
N SER A 443 7.91 12.88 39.26
CA SER A 443 8.88 13.93 38.97
C SER A 443 8.21 15.23 38.47
N HIS A 444 7.18 15.11 37.62
CA HIS A 444 6.42 16.28 37.15
C HIS A 444 5.62 16.92 38.28
N THR A 445 5.01 16.13 39.15
CA THR A 445 4.27 16.62 40.32
C THR A 445 5.18 17.32 41.31
N ILE A 446 6.36 16.73 41.60
CA ILE A 446 7.40 17.36 42.46
C ILE A 446 7.81 18.73 41.88
N LYS A 447 8.05 18.81 40.59
CA LYS A 447 8.40 20.07 39.93
C LYS A 447 7.30 21.10 40.08
N ARG A 448 6.03 20.75 39.86
CA ARG A 448 4.87 21.64 40.03
C ARG A 448 4.69 22.10 41.46
N VAL A 449 4.85 21.21 42.43
CA VAL A 449 4.78 21.55 43.87
C VAL A 449 5.86 22.55 44.23
N ARG A 450 7.09 22.39 43.73
CA ARG A 450 8.17 23.37 43.92
C ARG A 450 7.89 24.75 43.31
N GLU A 451 7.27 24.74 42.13
CA GLU A 451 6.92 25.99 41.42
C GLU A 451 5.73 26.72 42.04
N SER A 452 4.84 26.02 42.78
CA SER A 452 3.64 26.61 43.38
C SER A 452 3.85 27.40 44.69
N GLY A 453 5.06 27.40 45.21
CA GLY A 453 5.42 28.20 46.39
C GLY A 453 4.68 27.81 47.70
N SER A 454 4.54 28.74 48.63
CA SER A 454 4.13 28.54 50.03
C SER A 454 2.65 28.20 50.26
N THR A 455 1.88 27.88 49.23
CA THR A 455 0.45 27.59 49.37
C THR A 455 0.13 26.11 49.66
N LEU A 456 1.14 25.24 49.64
CA LEU A 456 0.99 23.77 49.84
C LEU A 456 1.60 23.32 51.16
N PRO A 457 1.07 22.27 51.81
CA PRO A 457 1.64 21.78 53.08
C PRO A 457 3.12 21.39 52.92
N GLU A 458 3.98 21.87 53.84
CA GLU A 458 5.44 21.57 53.84
C GLU A 458 5.76 20.08 53.72
N LYS A 459 5.01 19.24 54.38
CA LYS A 459 5.19 17.75 54.38
C LYS A 459 4.83 17.08 53.06
N LEU A 460 4.15 17.77 52.11
CA LEU A 460 3.76 17.18 50.83
C LEU A 460 4.97 16.93 49.93
N LEU A 461 5.88 17.88 49.87
CA LEU A 461 7.08 17.75 49.07
C LEU A 461 7.98 16.62 49.56
N ASP A 462 8.15 16.48 50.89
CA ASP A 462 8.96 15.45 51.48
C ASP A 462 8.41 14.04 51.18
N ARG A 463 7.09 13.86 51.30
CA ARG A 463 6.43 12.59 50.96
C ARG A 463 6.54 12.24 49.48
N LEU A 464 6.46 13.23 48.59
CA LEU A 464 6.62 13.01 47.16
C LEU A 464 8.07 12.65 46.80
N LEU A 465 9.06 13.26 47.49
CA LEU A 465 10.48 12.91 47.33
C LEU A 465 10.83 11.53 47.87
N GLU A 466 10.20 11.13 48.98
CA GLU A 466 10.29 9.77 49.54
C GLU A 466 9.74 8.73 48.55
N ALA A 467 8.53 8.96 48.05
CA ALA A 467 7.93 8.11 47.00
C ALA A 467 8.76 8.02 45.72
N ASP A 468 9.41 9.13 45.27
CA ASP A 468 10.29 9.12 44.10
C ASP A 468 11.55 8.27 44.33
N ARG A 469 12.05 8.16 45.57
CA ARG A 469 13.15 7.26 45.94
C ARG A 469 12.76 5.79 45.98
N GLU A 470 11.54 5.51 46.44
CA GLU A 470 11.04 4.14 46.54
C GLU A 470 10.70 3.54 45.18
N VAL A 471 10.34 4.36 44.21
CA VAL A 471 9.88 3.94 42.87
C VAL A 471 11.04 3.84 41.88
N ARG A 472 12.17 4.48 42.13
CA ARG A 472 13.40 4.36 41.34
C ARG A 472 14.23 3.16 41.72
#